data_391b327dba24404bceedf938e20f6c75
#
_entry.id   391b327dba24404bceedf938e20f6c75
#
_cell.length_a   1.000
_cell.length_b   1.000
_cell.length_c   1.000
_cell.angle_alpha   90.00
_cell.angle_beta   90.00
_cell.angle_gamma   90.00
#
_symmetry.space_group_name_H-M   'P 1'
#
loop_
_entity.id
_entity.type
_entity.pdbx_description
1 polymer ?
#
loop_
_entity_poly.entity_id
_entity_poly.type
_entity_poly.pdbx_seq_one_letter_code
_entity_poly.pdbx_strand_id
1 'polypeptide(L)'
;TPGMIMVTKALLDEKPNPSVEEIKTALRRILCRCTGYKKIIEAVQLAGRFLRKEITPDQVRPDPNGPKIGVNHPRPSAMLKACGVAEFSADIKVEGAAELAVVHSPHAHARIKSINAAAAEKMPGVIGIMTAKDIKGTNRLKFVVADRPVL
;
A
#
# COMPACT_ATOMS: atom_id res chain seq x y z
N THR A 1 -2.71 5.14 -5.16
CA THR A 1 -3.37 4.57 -6.36
C THR A 1 -4.87 4.82 -6.38
N PRO A 2 -5.69 4.54 -5.35
CA PRO A 2 -7.15 4.73 -5.42
C PRO A 2 -7.55 6.15 -5.84
N GLY A 3 -6.98 7.17 -5.21
CA GLY A 3 -7.26 8.57 -5.57
C GLY A 3 -6.96 8.90 -7.04
N MET A 4 -5.86 8.37 -7.59
CA MET A 4 -5.54 8.53 -9.01
C MET A 4 -6.62 7.90 -9.91
N ILE A 5 -7.09 6.69 -9.59
CA ILE A 5 -8.12 6.00 -10.35
C ILE A 5 -9.45 6.78 -10.29
N MET A 6 -9.85 7.23 -9.11
CA MET A 6 -11.11 7.97 -8.93
C MET A 6 -11.11 9.29 -9.65
N VAL A 7 -10.02 10.06 -9.56
CA VAL A 7 -9.88 11.34 -10.30
C VAL A 7 -9.84 11.11 -11.81
N THR A 8 -9.15 10.06 -12.26
CA THR A 8 -9.12 9.69 -13.68
C THR A 8 -10.51 9.31 -14.18
N LYS A 9 -11.26 8.52 -13.41
CA LYS A 9 -12.65 8.15 -13.75
C LYS A 9 -13.53 9.40 -13.89
N ALA A 10 -13.51 10.26 -12.89
CA ALA A 10 -14.29 11.50 -12.93
C ALA A 10 -13.94 12.39 -14.14
N LEU A 11 -12.64 12.55 -14.42
CA LEU A 11 -12.20 13.34 -15.58
C LEU A 11 -12.68 12.73 -16.90
N LEU A 12 -12.57 11.40 -17.07
CA LEU A 12 -12.95 10.73 -18.31
C LEU A 12 -14.46 10.64 -18.50
N ASP A 13 -15.26 10.67 -17.43
CA ASP A 13 -16.72 10.77 -17.50
C ASP A 13 -17.16 12.15 -18.00
N GLU A 14 -16.50 13.21 -17.52
CA GLU A 14 -16.78 14.57 -17.92
C GLU A 14 -16.20 14.87 -19.31
N LYS A 15 -14.98 14.44 -19.56
CA LYS A 15 -14.25 14.68 -20.80
C LYS A 15 -13.56 13.40 -21.31
N PRO A 16 -14.17 12.69 -22.24
CA PRO A 16 -13.65 11.40 -22.75
C PRO A 16 -12.30 11.50 -23.46
N ASN A 17 -11.88 12.68 -23.92
CA ASN A 17 -10.58 12.91 -24.59
C ASN A 17 -9.87 14.13 -23.99
N PRO A 18 -9.38 14.05 -22.74
CA PRO A 18 -8.68 15.18 -22.13
C PRO A 18 -7.30 15.37 -22.72
N SER A 19 -6.88 16.63 -22.83
CA SER A 19 -5.49 16.99 -23.15
C SER A 19 -4.54 16.63 -22.00
N VAL A 20 -3.24 16.59 -22.28
CA VAL A 20 -2.21 16.34 -21.25
C VAL A 20 -2.29 17.37 -20.13
N GLU A 21 -2.54 18.64 -20.43
CA GLU A 21 -2.63 19.70 -19.42
C GLU A 21 -3.88 19.57 -18.54
N GLU A 22 -4.99 19.12 -19.08
CA GLU A 22 -6.18 18.81 -18.28
C GLU A 22 -5.97 17.61 -17.37
N ILE A 23 -5.29 16.57 -17.86
CA ILE A 23 -4.91 15.42 -17.03
C ILE A 23 -3.99 15.87 -15.89
N LYS A 24 -2.95 16.66 -16.17
CA LYS A 24 -2.07 17.22 -15.15
C LYS A 24 -2.83 18.05 -14.12
N THR A 25 -3.75 18.88 -14.59
CA THR A 25 -4.57 19.75 -13.73
C THR A 25 -5.46 18.92 -12.80
N ALA A 26 -6.11 17.89 -13.32
CA ALA A 26 -6.94 17.00 -12.52
C ALA A 26 -6.11 16.25 -11.46
N LEU A 27 -4.94 15.75 -11.82
CA LEU A 27 -4.08 14.96 -10.94
C LEU A 27 -3.25 15.79 -9.95
N ARG A 28 -3.14 17.11 -10.11
CA ARG A 28 -2.23 17.96 -9.30
C ARG A 28 -2.45 17.89 -7.79
N ARG A 29 -3.67 17.53 -7.35
CA ARG A 29 -4.02 17.41 -5.93
C ARG A 29 -3.73 16.02 -5.35
N ILE A 30 -3.29 15.08 -6.18
CA ILE A 30 -3.00 13.72 -5.76
C ILE A 30 -1.49 13.54 -5.68
N LEU A 31 -0.98 13.44 -4.46
CA LEU A 31 0.44 13.18 -4.24
C LEU A 31 0.80 11.77 -4.70
N CYS A 32 1.77 11.66 -5.61
CA CYS A 32 2.40 10.40 -5.98
C CYS A 32 3.88 10.42 -5.61
N ARG A 33 4.28 9.53 -4.73
CA ARG A 33 5.67 9.41 -4.27
C ARG A 33 6.55 8.57 -5.22
N CYS A 34 5.93 7.88 -6.18
CA CYS A 34 6.62 6.82 -6.93
C CYS A 34 7.30 7.29 -8.20
N THR A 35 6.72 8.28 -8.91
CA THR A 35 7.20 8.64 -10.26
C THR A 35 6.93 10.10 -10.62
N GLY A 36 7.49 10.55 -11.76
CA GLY A 36 7.24 11.85 -12.36
C GLY A 36 5.92 11.95 -13.16
N TYR A 37 4.90 11.17 -12.86
CA TYR A 37 3.57 11.20 -13.47
C TYR A 37 3.46 10.78 -14.95
N LYS A 38 4.56 10.68 -15.70
CA LYS A 38 4.54 10.37 -17.13
C LYS A 38 3.70 9.13 -17.46
N LYS A 39 4.00 7.99 -16.79
CA LYS A 39 3.26 6.74 -17.00
C LYS A 39 1.80 6.81 -16.57
N ILE A 40 1.48 7.65 -15.60
CA ILE A 40 0.11 7.87 -15.15
C ILE A 40 -0.67 8.63 -16.23
N ILE A 41 -0.09 9.69 -16.80
CA ILE A 41 -0.70 10.47 -17.91
C ILE A 41 -0.94 9.56 -19.12
N GLU A 42 0.07 8.78 -19.52
CA GLU A 42 -0.05 7.79 -20.60
C GLU A 42 -1.19 6.79 -20.34
N ALA A 43 -1.32 6.33 -19.09
CA ALA A 43 -2.39 5.40 -18.68
C ALA A 43 -3.79 6.05 -18.74
N VAL A 44 -3.93 7.33 -18.37
CA VAL A 44 -5.20 8.07 -18.49
C VAL A 44 -5.60 8.22 -19.96
N GLN A 45 -4.65 8.58 -20.82
CA GLN A 45 -4.91 8.67 -22.27
C GLN A 45 -5.30 7.31 -22.86
N LEU A 46 -4.61 6.24 -22.44
CA LEU A 46 -4.93 4.89 -22.87
C LEU A 46 -6.32 4.46 -22.40
N ALA A 47 -6.70 4.75 -21.15
CA ALA A 47 -8.02 4.48 -20.61
C ALA A 47 -9.11 5.22 -21.40
N GLY A 48 -8.88 6.48 -21.76
CA GLY A 48 -9.79 7.26 -22.60
C GLY A 48 -10.01 6.60 -23.96
N ARG A 49 -8.95 6.10 -24.60
CA ARG A 49 -9.06 5.38 -25.89
C ARG A 49 -9.88 4.08 -25.75
N PHE A 50 -9.75 3.35 -24.64
CA PHE A 50 -10.59 2.17 -24.37
C PHE A 50 -12.06 2.55 -24.23
N LEU A 51 -12.37 3.59 -23.46
CA LEU A 51 -13.74 4.04 -23.24
C LEU A 51 -14.40 4.52 -24.54
N ARG A 52 -13.65 5.13 -25.44
CA ARG A 52 -14.11 5.53 -26.77
C ARG A 52 -14.12 4.36 -27.80
N LYS A 53 -13.75 3.14 -27.37
CA LYS A 53 -13.69 1.93 -28.22
C LYS A 53 -12.70 2.06 -29.41
N GLU A 54 -11.69 2.90 -29.30
CA GLU A 54 -10.65 3.07 -30.31
C GLU A 54 -9.64 1.91 -30.30
N ILE A 55 -9.49 1.26 -29.15
CA ILE A 55 -8.59 0.13 -28.94
C ILE A 55 -9.25 -0.97 -28.13
N THR A 56 -8.75 -2.20 -28.29
CA THR A 56 -9.15 -3.37 -27.49
C THR A 56 -8.03 -3.76 -26.51
N PRO A 57 -8.35 -4.51 -25.42
CA PRO A 57 -7.33 -5.00 -24.50
C PRO A 57 -6.22 -5.80 -25.17
N ASP A 58 -6.54 -6.58 -26.21
CA ASP A 58 -5.56 -7.44 -26.88
C ASP A 58 -4.52 -6.68 -27.67
N GLN A 59 -4.84 -5.47 -28.13
CA GLN A 59 -3.91 -4.60 -28.84
C GLN A 59 -2.80 -4.01 -27.94
N VAL A 60 -2.97 -4.05 -26.62
CA VAL A 60 -2.03 -3.48 -25.64
C VAL A 60 -1.43 -4.52 -24.70
N ARG A 61 -1.93 -5.75 -24.74
CA ARG A 61 -1.32 -6.86 -24.00
C ARG A 61 -0.03 -7.29 -24.68
N PRO A 62 1.06 -7.52 -23.91
CA PRO A 62 2.25 -8.13 -24.46
C PRO A 62 1.94 -9.53 -24.99
N ASP A 63 2.58 -9.91 -26.07
CA ASP A 63 2.55 -11.29 -26.56
C ASP A 63 3.05 -12.24 -25.46
N PRO A 64 2.25 -13.22 -25.03
CA PRO A 64 2.65 -14.18 -23.99
C PRO A 64 3.87 -15.00 -24.40
N ASN A 65 4.12 -15.18 -25.70
CA ASN A 65 5.26 -15.89 -26.27
C ASN A 65 6.42 -14.95 -26.69
N GLY A 66 6.21 -13.65 -26.57
CA GLY A 66 7.19 -12.63 -26.94
C GLY A 66 8.33 -12.48 -25.91
N PRO A 67 9.25 -11.54 -26.15
CA PRO A 67 10.38 -11.28 -25.27
C PRO A 67 9.90 -10.89 -23.86
N LYS A 68 10.62 -11.37 -22.83
CA LYS A 68 10.27 -11.09 -21.41
C LYS A 68 11.03 -9.88 -20.86
N ILE A 69 12.10 -9.48 -21.53
CA ILE A 69 12.96 -8.36 -21.13
C ILE A 69 12.82 -7.23 -22.14
N GLY A 70 12.82 -5.98 -21.68
CA GLY A 70 12.74 -4.79 -22.53
C GLY A 70 11.33 -4.45 -23.04
N VAL A 71 10.29 -5.13 -22.55
CA VAL A 71 8.89 -4.86 -22.89
C VAL A 71 8.06 -4.48 -21.67
N ASN A 72 6.95 -3.78 -21.91
CA ASN A 72 6.02 -3.38 -20.85
C ASN A 72 5.09 -4.55 -20.48
N HIS A 73 5.46 -5.33 -19.50
CA HIS A 73 4.56 -6.34 -18.94
C HIS A 73 3.58 -5.72 -17.93
N PRO A 74 2.29 -6.08 -17.97
CA PRO A 74 1.36 -5.69 -16.94
C PRO A 74 1.77 -6.34 -15.60
N ARG A 75 1.68 -5.54 -14.53
CA ARG A 75 1.91 -6.07 -13.19
C ARG A 75 0.86 -7.15 -12.87
N PRO A 76 1.25 -8.37 -12.46
CA PRO A 76 0.29 -9.46 -12.21
C PRO A 76 -0.82 -9.09 -11.23
N SER A 77 -0.50 -8.33 -10.16
CA SER A 77 -1.47 -7.89 -9.14
C SER A 77 -2.21 -6.60 -9.49
N ALA A 78 -2.01 -6.01 -10.69
CA ALA A 78 -2.57 -4.69 -11.00
C ALA A 78 -4.10 -4.70 -11.03
N MET A 79 -4.69 -5.70 -11.67
CA MET A 79 -6.14 -5.84 -11.77
C MET A 79 -6.78 -6.02 -10.38
N LEU A 80 -6.26 -6.94 -9.56
CA LEU A 80 -6.77 -7.19 -8.21
C LEU A 80 -6.74 -5.92 -7.36
N LYS A 81 -5.66 -5.13 -7.47
CA LYS A 81 -5.53 -3.86 -6.75
C LYS A 81 -6.45 -2.78 -7.29
N ALA A 82 -6.64 -2.70 -8.59
CA ALA A 82 -7.55 -1.72 -9.19
C ALA A 82 -9.01 -2.01 -8.85
N CYS A 83 -9.38 -3.29 -8.77
CA CYS A 83 -10.72 -3.73 -8.38
C CYS A 83 -10.96 -3.75 -6.86
N GLY A 84 -9.93 -3.53 -6.05
CA GLY A 84 -10.03 -3.54 -4.58
C GLY A 84 -10.17 -4.93 -3.96
N VAL A 85 -9.85 -5.99 -4.71
CA VAL A 85 -9.95 -7.38 -4.25
C VAL A 85 -8.58 -8.02 -3.95
N ALA A 86 -7.51 -7.24 -4.01
CA ALA A 86 -6.19 -7.71 -3.61
C ALA A 86 -6.12 -7.84 -2.10
N GLU A 87 -5.78 -9.03 -1.62
CA GLU A 87 -5.53 -9.27 -0.20
C GLU A 87 -4.12 -8.84 0.20
N PHE A 88 -4.02 -8.17 1.32
CA PHE A 88 -2.77 -7.79 1.98
C PHE A 88 -2.65 -8.54 3.31
N SER A 89 -1.48 -8.51 3.92
CA SER A 89 -1.22 -9.24 5.18
C SER A 89 -2.25 -8.94 6.28
N ALA A 90 -2.76 -7.71 6.33
CA ALA A 90 -3.77 -7.31 7.31
C ALA A 90 -5.19 -7.85 7.01
N ASP A 91 -5.44 -8.30 5.78
CA ASP A 91 -6.74 -8.83 5.37
C ASP A 91 -6.83 -10.34 5.65
N ILE A 92 -5.68 -10.99 5.85
CA ILE A 92 -5.61 -12.43 6.10
C ILE A 92 -6.06 -12.71 7.52
N LYS A 93 -7.18 -13.40 7.66
CA LYS A 93 -7.70 -13.86 8.95
C LYS A 93 -7.18 -15.26 9.24
N VAL A 94 -6.47 -15.39 10.35
CA VAL A 94 -5.99 -16.68 10.85
C VAL A 94 -6.88 -17.08 12.01
N GLU A 95 -7.54 -18.22 11.90
CA GLU A 95 -8.41 -18.73 12.97
C GLU A 95 -7.58 -19.00 14.23
N GLY A 96 -8.09 -18.56 15.38
CA GLY A 96 -7.41 -18.68 16.67
C GLY A 96 -6.18 -17.76 16.84
N ALA A 97 -5.92 -16.84 15.92
CA ALA A 97 -4.87 -15.85 16.11
C ALA A 97 -5.19 -14.91 17.29
N ALA A 98 -4.17 -14.63 18.08
CA ALA A 98 -4.26 -13.64 19.12
C ALA A 98 -4.09 -12.22 18.56
N GLU A 99 -4.79 -11.27 19.16
CA GLU A 99 -4.61 -9.84 18.86
C GLU A 99 -3.46 -9.26 19.68
N LEU A 100 -2.61 -8.47 19.04
CA LEU A 100 -1.52 -7.76 19.70
C LEU A 100 -1.98 -6.35 20.09
N ALA A 101 -1.96 -6.03 21.37
CA ALA A 101 -2.16 -4.69 21.86
C ALA A 101 -0.83 -4.09 22.35
N VAL A 102 -0.49 -2.90 21.84
CA VAL A 102 0.73 -2.20 22.25
C VAL A 102 0.36 -1.16 23.30
N VAL A 103 0.99 -1.24 24.46
CA VAL A 103 0.86 -0.23 25.53
C VAL A 103 1.90 0.86 25.31
N HIS A 104 1.42 2.05 24.95
CA HIS A 104 2.27 3.20 24.73
C HIS A 104 2.51 4.01 26.01
N SER A 105 3.70 4.61 26.14
CA SER A 105 3.95 5.60 27.18
C SER A 105 3.05 6.83 26.98
N PRO A 106 2.44 7.36 28.05
CA PRO A 106 1.74 8.65 27.99
C PRO A 106 2.68 9.85 27.88
N HIS A 107 3.99 9.63 28.04
CA HIS A 107 5.00 10.66 27.97
C HIS A 107 5.78 10.59 26.66
N ALA A 108 6.02 11.72 26.03
CA ALA A 108 6.78 11.81 24.77
C ALA A 108 8.24 11.32 24.91
N HIS A 109 8.85 11.55 26.08
CA HIS A 109 10.17 11.07 26.43
C HIS A 109 10.24 10.77 27.93
N ALA A 110 10.58 9.54 28.28
CA ALA A 110 10.64 9.11 29.69
C ALA A 110 11.56 7.91 29.86
N ARG A 111 12.03 7.74 31.10
CA ARG A 111 12.74 6.53 31.52
C ARG A 111 11.76 5.57 32.19
N ILE A 112 11.65 4.36 31.67
CA ILE A 112 10.86 3.29 32.27
C ILE A 112 11.54 2.87 33.58
N LYS A 113 10.86 3.10 34.72
CA LYS A 113 11.37 2.68 36.03
C LYS A 113 10.97 1.23 36.35
N SER A 114 9.73 0.86 36.03
CA SER A 114 9.21 -0.48 36.25
C SER A 114 8.04 -0.74 35.30
N ILE A 115 7.80 -2.00 35.00
CA ILE A 115 6.61 -2.49 34.31
C ILE A 115 5.94 -3.49 35.26
N ASN A 116 4.72 -3.21 35.70
CA ASN A 116 3.93 -4.13 36.50
C ASN A 116 2.82 -4.74 35.63
N ALA A 117 3.02 -5.96 35.21
CA ALA A 117 2.12 -6.70 34.32
C ALA A 117 1.14 -7.61 35.08
N ALA A 118 1.31 -7.79 36.41
CA ALA A 118 0.64 -8.82 37.19
C ALA A 118 -0.91 -8.76 37.14
N ALA A 119 -1.49 -7.57 37.03
CA ALA A 119 -2.94 -7.43 36.89
C ALA A 119 -3.41 -7.83 35.47
N ALA A 120 -2.67 -7.43 34.45
CA ALA A 120 -2.99 -7.75 33.06
C ALA A 120 -2.85 -9.24 32.76
N GLU A 121 -1.84 -9.91 33.30
CA GLU A 121 -1.64 -11.36 33.14
C GLU A 121 -2.81 -12.21 33.66
N LYS A 122 -3.54 -11.67 34.65
CA LYS A 122 -4.71 -12.33 35.26
C LYS A 122 -6.03 -12.05 34.54
N MET A 123 -6.03 -11.18 33.54
CA MET A 123 -7.25 -10.83 32.81
C MET A 123 -7.68 -11.96 31.89
N PRO A 124 -8.96 -12.31 31.87
CA PRO A 124 -9.49 -13.28 30.92
C PRO A 124 -9.20 -12.88 29.47
N GLY A 125 -8.67 -13.82 28.68
CA GLY A 125 -8.33 -13.59 27.27
C GLY A 125 -6.91 -13.09 27.02
N VAL A 126 -6.16 -12.72 28.06
CA VAL A 126 -4.73 -12.40 27.92
C VAL A 126 -3.93 -13.69 27.79
N ILE A 127 -3.27 -13.87 26.67
CA ILE A 127 -2.45 -15.05 26.38
C ILE A 127 -1.03 -14.88 26.94
N GLY A 128 -0.52 -13.65 26.90
CA GLY A 128 0.81 -13.35 27.41
C GLY A 128 1.15 -11.87 27.30
N ILE A 129 2.22 -11.47 27.96
CA ILE A 129 2.76 -10.10 27.92
C ILE A 129 4.23 -10.20 27.50
N MET A 130 4.61 -9.37 26.54
CA MET A 130 5.97 -9.28 26.06
C MET A 130 6.60 -7.95 26.43
N THR A 131 7.83 -7.98 26.83
CA THR A 131 8.65 -6.81 27.16
C THR A 131 9.99 -6.90 26.39
N ALA A 132 10.79 -5.87 26.48
CA ALA A 132 12.15 -5.87 25.89
C ALA A 132 13.03 -7.05 26.36
N LYS A 133 12.75 -7.64 27.53
CA LYS A 133 13.47 -8.79 28.08
C LYS A 133 13.17 -10.09 27.37
N ASP A 134 12.03 -10.18 26.71
CA ASP A 134 11.56 -11.38 26.02
C ASP A 134 12.12 -11.50 24.59
N ILE A 135 12.78 -10.46 24.11
CA ILE A 135 13.45 -10.45 22.81
C ILE A 135 14.68 -11.34 22.86
N LYS A 136 14.62 -12.51 22.21
CA LYS A 136 15.72 -13.49 22.18
C LYS A 136 16.94 -13.08 21.37
N GLY A 137 16.81 -12.05 20.54
CA GLY A 137 17.87 -11.51 19.69
C GLY A 137 18.30 -10.11 20.11
N THR A 138 18.86 -9.37 19.17
CA THR A 138 19.18 -7.96 19.39
C THR A 138 17.92 -7.13 19.36
N ASN A 139 17.58 -6.48 20.47
CA ASN A 139 16.43 -5.55 20.55
C ASN A 139 16.74 -4.23 19.83
N ARG A 140 17.10 -4.30 18.55
CA ARG A 140 17.38 -3.14 17.71
C ARG A 140 17.05 -3.43 16.26
N LEU A 141 16.28 -2.52 15.66
CA LEU A 141 16.07 -2.48 14.22
C LEU A 141 17.15 -1.62 13.57
N LYS A 142 17.74 -2.12 12.50
CA LYS A 142 18.70 -1.41 11.67
C LYS A 142 18.04 -1.07 10.34
N PHE A 143 17.89 0.23 10.07
CA PHE A 143 17.54 0.67 8.71
C PHE A 143 18.78 1.26 8.02
N VAL A 144 19.39 2.28 8.60
CA VAL A 144 20.70 2.82 8.24
C VAL A 144 21.62 2.69 9.45
N VAL A 145 21.15 3.10 10.62
CA VAL A 145 21.79 2.99 11.93
C VAL A 145 20.93 2.08 12.82
N ALA A 146 21.56 1.28 13.66
CA ALA A 146 20.85 0.39 14.59
C ALA A 146 20.48 1.16 15.87
N ASP A 147 19.53 2.09 15.76
CA ASP A 147 19.17 3.03 16.83
C ASP A 147 17.74 2.83 17.37
N ARG A 148 16.93 1.99 16.72
CA ARG A 148 15.52 1.79 17.08
C ARG A 148 15.33 0.49 17.85
N PRO A 149 14.94 0.54 19.13
CA PRO A 149 14.52 -0.68 19.83
C PRO A 149 13.24 -1.23 19.19
N VAL A 150 13.04 -2.55 19.32
CA VAL A 150 11.80 -3.23 18.90
C VAL A 150 10.74 -3.02 19.97
N LEU A 151 11.15 -3.16 21.25
CA LEU A 151 10.34 -2.95 22.45
C LEU A 151 11.14 -2.17 23.50
#